data_418f35463e505ca20da9c64424a84792
#
_entry.id   418f35463e505ca20da9c64424a84792
#
_cell.length_a   1.000
_cell.length_b   1.000
_cell.length_c   1.000
_cell.angle_alpha   90.00
_cell.angle_beta   90.00
_cell.angle_gamma   90.00
#
_symmetry.space_group_name_H-M   'P 1'
#
loop_
_entity.id
_entity.type
_entity.pdbx_description
1 polymer ?
#
loop_
_entity_poly.entity_id
_entity_poly.type
_entity_poly.pdbx_seq_one_letter_code
_entity_poly.pdbx_strand_id
1 'polypeptide(L)'
;MAEPTDDPAGETAELTLVQVAARAGVSPATVKRWVDGGLIPGYDGTWTPASAAYARVVARLRARGHTLAQIKRAGENGQLAVGPLENLLSSPGPRHTLRQAVRISGLDAELIQRIQATMGLGAVPLDGLSEEDVEMLKYAAAVIDAGLPLPAFLQLMRVYGQAVAQIADAEVRLIHLYVHEPLMRADVPNVEIAEEMEGLTREILPFATPFMNYLHSRLLARFVEQDMIGHMEADLGADALEEGRVRVAIAFADIAGYARLTVERGDEEALSTVERFVEAVGQTLPVDARVIKSLGDEVMVVGSDAAALTAWALELQSGIAPDDPLPRIGIHYGEALYRDGDYYGREVNQAARVVARAGGGEVLVTRPVVEMAAGDGLEFDRIGEVRMKGFSEPTELFIATARAG
;
A
#
# COMPACT_ATOMS: atom_id res chain seq x y z
N MET A 1 -41.87 -21.86 19.55
CA MET A 1 -41.33 -23.15 19.08
C MET A 1 -41.28 -23.03 17.55
N ALA A 2 -40.19 -22.55 17.05
CA ALA A 2 -39.92 -22.45 15.62
C ALA A 2 -38.63 -23.24 15.39
N GLU A 3 -38.69 -24.18 14.47
CA GLU A 3 -37.60 -25.08 14.08
C GLU A 3 -36.43 -24.29 13.45
N PRO A 4 -35.20 -24.73 13.64
CA PRO A 4 -34.06 -24.15 12.94
C PRO A 4 -34.12 -24.62 11.47
N THR A 5 -34.12 -23.63 10.57
CA THR A 5 -33.97 -23.86 9.14
C THR A 5 -32.54 -24.31 8.85
N ASP A 6 -32.45 -25.46 8.21
CA ASP A 6 -31.27 -26.07 7.60
C ASP A 6 -30.43 -25.03 6.85
N ASP A 7 -29.15 -24.96 7.25
CA ASP A 7 -28.10 -24.23 6.55
C ASP A 7 -27.66 -25.12 5.37
N PRO A 8 -27.81 -24.71 4.10
CA PRO A 8 -27.26 -25.50 3.00
C PRO A 8 -25.75 -25.34 3.00
N ALA A 9 -25.05 -26.32 3.59
CA ALA A 9 -23.60 -26.52 3.38
C ALA A 9 -23.32 -26.41 1.87
N GLY A 10 -22.56 -25.39 1.49
CA GLY A 10 -22.22 -25.11 0.09
C GLY A 10 -21.57 -26.34 -0.54
N GLU A 11 -22.27 -26.97 -1.49
CA GLU A 11 -21.74 -28.00 -2.36
C GLU A 11 -20.48 -27.43 -3.06
N THR A 12 -19.32 -27.92 -2.66
CA THR A 12 -18.04 -27.66 -3.35
C THR A 12 -18.16 -28.25 -4.76
N ALA A 13 -18.41 -27.40 -5.75
CA ALA A 13 -18.55 -27.82 -7.14
C ALA A 13 -17.29 -28.58 -7.57
N GLU A 14 -17.42 -29.89 -7.85
CA GLU A 14 -16.36 -30.75 -8.36
C GLU A 14 -15.83 -30.19 -9.68
N LEU A 15 -14.52 -29.92 -9.72
CA LEU A 15 -13.85 -29.46 -10.93
C LEU A 15 -13.49 -30.64 -11.83
N THR A 16 -13.64 -30.49 -13.12
CA THR A 16 -13.17 -31.49 -14.08
C THR A 16 -11.65 -31.30 -14.36
N LEU A 17 -10.98 -32.38 -14.74
CA LEU A 17 -9.56 -32.33 -15.17
C LEU A 17 -9.32 -31.29 -16.26
N VAL A 18 -10.27 -31.13 -17.19
CA VAL A 18 -10.18 -30.15 -18.27
C VAL A 18 -10.21 -28.71 -17.73
N GLN A 19 -11.07 -28.45 -16.75
CA GLN A 19 -11.14 -27.12 -16.11
C GLN A 19 -9.87 -26.81 -15.30
N VAL A 20 -9.34 -27.78 -14.58
CA VAL A 20 -8.06 -27.62 -13.84
C VAL A 20 -6.90 -27.37 -14.79
N ALA A 21 -6.82 -28.12 -15.90
CA ALA A 21 -5.78 -27.92 -16.90
C ALA A 21 -5.86 -26.54 -17.58
N ALA A 22 -7.07 -26.09 -17.90
CA ALA A 22 -7.31 -24.74 -18.43
C ALA A 22 -6.86 -23.66 -17.43
N ARG A 23 -7.22 -23.79 -16.14
CA ARG A 23 -6.83 -22.86 -15.08
C ARG A 23 -5.30 -22.85 -14.83
N ALA A 24 -4.63 -23.99 -15.01
CA ALA A 24 -3.18 -24.10 -14.89
C ALA A 24 -2.42 -23.70 -16.16
N GLY A 25 -3.11 -23.44 -17.27
CA GLY A 25 -2.50 -23.09 -18.55
C GLY A 25 -1.70 -24.23 -19.19
N VAL A 26 -2.10 -25.50 -18.93
CA VAL A 26 -1.40 -26.69 -19.43
C VAL A 26 -2.39 -27.73 -20.01
N SER A 27 -1.87 -28.77 -20.65
CA SER A 27 -2.73 -29.83 -21.18
C SER A 27 -3.28 -30.74 -20.06
N PRO A 28 -4.50 -31.33 -20.22
CA PRO A 28 -5.01 -32.34 -19.27
C PRO A 28 -4.07 -33.51 -19.02
N ALA A 29 -3.35 -33.94 -20.07
CA ALA A 29 -2.34 -34.99 -19.96
C ALA A 29 -1.14 -34.59 -19.06
N THR A 30 -0.80 -33.28 -19.05
CA THR A 30 0.24 -32.74 -18.17
C THR A 30 -0.20 -32.79 -16.71
N VAL A 31 -1.42 -32.34 -16.40
CA VAL A 31 -1.98 -32.37 -15.04
C VAL A 31 -2.07 -33.82 -14.54
N LYS A 32 -2.55 -34.75 -15.41
CA LYS A 32 -2.61 -36.17 -15.06
C LYS A 32 -1.24 -36.72 -14.66
N ARG A 33 -0.17 -36.41 -15.42
CA ARG A 33 1.20 -36.80 -15.06
C ARG A 33 1.66 -36.23 -13.73
N TRP A 34 1.23 -35.03 -13.35
CA TRP A 34 1.55 -34.46 -12.04
C TRP A 34 0.85 -35.20 -10.90
N VAL A 35 -0.41 -35.62 -11.11
CA VAL A 35 -1.14 -36.46 -10.17
C VAL A 35 -0.43 -37.82 -10.02
N ASP A 36 -0.16 -38.50 -11.14
CA ASP A 36 0.51 -39.79 -11.16
C ASP A 36 1.94 -39.75 -10.52
N GLY A 37 2.57 -38.57 -10.60
CA GLY A 37 3.88 -38.28 -9.98
C GLY A 37 3.82 -37.89 -8.50
N GLY A 38 2.62 -37.77 -7.92
CA GLY A 38 2.43 -37.33 -6.53
C GLY A 38 2.80 -35.87 -6.28
N LEU A 39 2.63 -35.01 -7.30
CA LEU A 39 2.90 -33.56 -7.18
C LEU A 39 1.68 -32.77 -6.71
N ILE A 40 0.51 -33.36 -6.67
CA ILE A 40 -0.74 -32.72 -6.25
C ILE A 40 -1.17 -33.39 -4.93
N PRO A 41 -0.82 -32.84 -3.77
CA PRO A 41 -1.25 -33.39 -2.50
C PRO A 41 -2.76 -33.24 -2.31
N GLY A 42 -3.37 -34.17 -1.56
CA GLY A 42 -4.81 -34.16 -1.28
C GLY A 42 -5.71 -34.52 -2.47
N TYR A 43 -5.16 -34.93 -3.62
CA TYR A 43 -5.96 -35.48 -4.71
C TYR A 43 -6.29 -36.95 -4.44
N ASP A 44 -7.55 -37.21 -4.12
CA ASP A 44 -8.11 -38.54 -3.82
C ASP A 44 -8.91 -39.16 -4.97
N GLY A 45 -8.87 -38.55 -6.14
CA GLY A 45 -9.71 -38.92 -7.30
C GLY A 45 -10.66 -37.78 -7.69
N THR A 46 -10.88 -36.83 -6.80
CA THR A 46 -11.76 -35.68 -6.98
C THR A 46 -10.97 -34.37 -7.02
N TRP A 47 -11.31 -33.50 -7.95
CA TRP A 47 -10.70 -32.19 -8.05
C TRP A 47 -11.40 -31.18 -7.14
N THR A 48 -10.76 -30.83 -6.06
CA THR A 48 -11.16 -29.71 -5.20
C THR A 48 -10.57 -28.39 -5.70
N PRO A 49 -11.09 -27.23 -5.30
CA PRO A 49 -10.45 -25.94 -5.54
C PRO A 49 -8.99 -25.94 -5.06
N ALA A 50 -8.67 -26.57 -3.92
CA ALA A 50 -7.31 -26.69 -3.37
C ALA A 50 -6.37 -27.44 -4.30
N SER A 51 -6.74 -28.60 -4.80
CA SER A 51 -5.92 -29.39 -5.72
C SER A 51 -5.74 -28.65 -7.07
N ALA A 52 -6.73 -27.90 -7.52
CA ALA A 52 -6.64 -27.08 -8.71
C ALA A 52 -5.68 -25.88 -8.53
N ALA A 53 -5.71 -25.21 -7.37
CA ALA A 53 -4.76 -24.15 -7.04
C ALA A 53 -3.32 -24.69 -7.02
N TYR A 54 -3.13 -25.85 -6.41
CA TYR A 54 -1.83 -26.51 -6.38
C TYR A 54 -1.30 -26.81 -7.79
N ALA A 55 -2.17 -27.28 -8.70
CA ALA A 55 -1.80 -27.46 -10.11
C ALA A 55 -1.32 -26.19 -10.79
N ARG A 56 -1.91 -25.02 -10.46
CA ARG A 56 -1.44 -23.70 -10.94
C ARG A 56 -0.05 -23.36 -10.40
N VAL A 57 0.18 -23.60 -9.10
CA VAL A 57 1.49 -23.38 -8.48
C VAL A 57 2.56 -24.23 -9.16
N VAL A 58 2.28 -25.52 -9.38
CA VAL A 58 3.17 -26.43 -10.11
C VAL A 58 3.45 -25.91 -11.53
N ALA A 59 2.44 -25.43 -12.25
CA ALA A 59 2.60 -24.85 -13.59
C ALA A 59 3.54 -23.62 -13.56
N ARG A 60 3.32 -22.69 -12.62
CA ARG A 60 4.16 -21.50 -12.46
C ARG A 60 5.61 -21.83 -12.11
N LEU A 61 5.85 -22.78 -11.21
CA LEU A 61 7.19 -23.23 -10.87
C LEU A 61 7.89 -23.89 -12.06
N ARG A 62 7.16 -24.68 -12.85
CA ARG A 62 7.66 -25.25 -14.11
C ARG A 62 8.04 -24.19 -15.13
N ALA A 63 7.21 -23.15 -15.30
CA ALA A 63 7.51 -22.02 -16.17
C ALA A 63 8.76 -21.23 -15.75
N ARG A 64 9.07 -21.23 -14.44
CA ARG A 64 10.29 -20.62 -13.88
C ARG A 64 11.52 -21.54 -13.96
N GLY A 65 11.40 -22.75 -14.55
CA GLY A 65 12.51 -23.66 -14.79
C GLY A 65 12.75 -24.71 -13.69
N HIS A 66 11.97 -24.74 -12.61
CA HIS A 66 12.12 -25.77 -11.58
C HIS A 66 11.74 -27.15 -12.11
N THR A 67 12.51 -28.19 -11.73
CA THR A 67 12.22 -29.58 -12.10
C THR A 67 11.06 -30.13 -11.26
N LEU A 68 10.35 -31.15 -11.79
CA LEU A 68 9.28 -31.82 -11.03
C LEU A 68 9.80 -32.43 -9.71
N ALA A 69 11.04 -32.93 -9.68
CA ALA A 69 11.66 -33.45 -8.48
C ALA A 69 11.91 -32.38 -7.41
N GLN A 70 12.31 -31.16 -7.83
CA GLN A 70 12.47 -30.01 -6.92
C GLN A 70 11.11 -29.56 -6.36
N ILE A 71 10.09 -29.49 -7.20
CA ILE A 71 8.73 -29.10 -6.80
C ILE A 71 8.16 -30.13 -5.83
N LYS A 72 8.33 -31.42 -6.12
CA LYS A 72 7.88 -32.49 -5.23
C LYS A 72 8.54 -32.38 -3.85
N ARG A 73 9.86 -32.22 -3.82
CA ARG A 73 10.61 -32.05 -2.56
C ARG A 73 10.15 -30.81 -1.79
N ALA A 74 9.91 -29.70 -2.49
CA ALA A 74 9.38 -28.48 -1.86
C ALA A 74 7.99 -28.71 -1.25
N GLY A 75 7.13 -29.48 -1.92
CA GLY A 75 5.83 -29.91 -1.38
C GLY A 75 5.99 -30.82 -0.16
N GLU A 76 6.88 -31.79 -0.22
CA GLU A 76 7.20 -32.69 0.89
C GLU A 76 7.79 -31.94 2.11
N ASN A 77 8.47 -30.83 1.90
CA ASN A 77 9.05 -29.96 2.95
C ASN A 77 8.11 -28.84 3.43
N GLY A 78 6.83 -28.87 3.09
CA GLY A 78 5.87 -27.84 3.53
C GLY A 78 6.00 -26.47 2.86
N GLN A 79 7.03 -26.25 2.02
CA GLN A 79 7.28 -24.97 1.36
C GLN A 79 6.16 -24.53 0.40
N LEU A 80 5.24 -25.43 0.05
CA LEU A 80 4.09 -25.17 -0.80
C LEU A 80 2.75 -25.24 -0.04
N ALA A 81 2.78 -25.29 1.29
CA ALA A 81 1.60 -25.39 2.15
C ALA A 81 0.65 -24.16 2.03
N VAL A 82 1.16 -23.04 1.50
CA VAL A 82 0.38 -21.82 1.23
C VAL A 82 -0.55 -21.95 0.00
N GLY A 83 -0.37 -22.98 -0.84
CA GLY A 83 -1.18 -23.22 -2.03
C GLY A 83 -2.70 -23.28 -1.78
N PRO A 84 -3.18 -23.91 -0.72
CA PRO A 84 -4.59 -23.97 -0.35
C PRO A 84 -5.23 -22.60 -0.06
N LEU A 85 -4.46 -21.61 0.39
CA LEU A 85 -4.96 -20.27 0.70
C LEU A 85 -5.54 -19.54 -0.52
N GLU A 86 -5.07 -19.87 -1.72
CA GLU A 86 -5.62 -19.31 -2.97
C GLU A 86 -7.12 -19.63 -3.14
N ASN A 87 -7.61 -20.70 -2.51
CA ASN A 87 -9.02 -21.09 -2.57
C ASN A 87 -9.92 -20.24 -1.69
N LEU A 88 -9.41 -19.82 -0.53
CA LEU A 88 -10.13 -18.93 0.38
C LEU A 88 -10.28 -17.52 -0.22
N LEU A 89 -9.39 -17.17 -1.16
CA LEU A 89 -9.36 -15.91 -1.87
C LEU A 89 -10.02 -15.99 -3.26
N SER A 90 -10.34 -17.20 -3.73
CA SER A 90 -10.94 -17.39 -5.06
C SER A 90 -12.47 -17.37 -4.94
N SER A 91 -13.12 -16.46 -5.64
CA SER A 91 -14.58 -16.44 -5.74
C SER A 91 -15.06 -17.67 -6.50
N PRO A 92 -15.79 -18.60 -5.85
CA PRO A 92 -16.47 -19.66 -6.55
C PRO A 92 -17.63 -19.05 -7.34
N GLY A 93 -17.80 -19.42 -8.60
CA GLY A 93 -18.93 -18.92 -9.38
C GLY A 93 -18.71 -18.97 -10.89
N PRO A 94 -19.73 -18.58 -11.64
CA PRO A 94 -19.66 -18.53 -13.09
C PRO A 94 -18.59 -17.51 -13.54
N ARG A 95 -17.91 -17.84 -14.64
CA ARG A 95 -16.97 -16.92 -15.27
C ARG A 95 -17.61 -16.26 -16.49
N HIS A 96 -17.42 -14.97 -16.60
CA HIS A 96 -17.93 -14.16 -17.69
C HIS A 96 -16.85 -13.90 -18.74
N THR A 97 -17.15 -14.12 -20.00
CA THR A 97 -16.29 -13.68 -21.08
C THR A 97 -16.26 -12.14 -21.14
N LEU A 98 -15.20 -11.56 -21.70
CA LEU A 98 -15.13 -10.12 -21.91
C LEU A 98 -16.37 -9.56 -22.63
N ARG A 99 -16.92 -10.30 -23.61
CA ARG A 99 -18.17 -9.90 -24.33
C ARG A 99 -19.38 -9.86 -23.40
N GLN A 100 -19.46 -10.78 -22.45
CA GLN A 100 -20.53 -10.76 -21.44
C GLN A 100 -20.37 -9.60 -20.48
N ALA A 101 -19.15 -9.35 -20.01
CA ALA A 101 -18.84 -8.21 -19.14
C ALA A 101 -19.17 -6.85 -19.80
N VAL A 102 -18.82 -6.65 -21.06
CA VAL A 102 -19.22 -5.48 -21.87
C VAL A 102 -20.74 -5.30 -21.86
N ARG A 103 -21.49 -6.38 -22.11
CA ARG A 103 -22.96 -6.32 -22.17
C ARG A 103 -23.60 -6.04 -20.81
N ILE A 104 -23.01 -6.57 -19.74
CA ILE A 104 -23.56 -6.44 -18.38
C ILE A 104 -23.22 -5.08 -17.78
N SER A 105 -21.98 -4.62 -17.92
CA SER A 105 -21.50 -3.35 -17.36
C SER A 105 -21.85 -2.12 -18.22
N GLY A 106 -22.07 -2.31 -19.52
CA GLY A 106 -22.21 -1.19 -20.48
C GLY A 106 -20.90 -0.52 -20.89
N LEU A 107 -19.78 -0.91 -20.31
CA LEU A 107 -18.45 -0.38 -20.66
C LEU A 107 -17.91 -1.11 -21.91
N ASP A 108 -17.17 -0.42 -22.76
CA ASP A 108 -16.50 -1.06 -23.89
C ASP A 108 -15.30 -1.94 -23.44
N ALA A 109 -14.87 -2.84 -24.32
CA ALA A 109 -13.83 -3.81 -24.02
C ALA A 109 -12.45 -3.16 -23.75
N GLU A 110 -12.14 -2.07 -24.44
CA GLU A 110 -10.89 -1.34 -24.26
C GLU A 110 -10.85 -0.65 -22.90
N LEU A 111 -11.97 -0.02 -22.51
CA LEU A 111 -12.10 0.61 -21.20
C LEU A 111 -12.02 -0.40 -20.06
N ILE A 112 -12.66 -1.57 -20.17
CA ILE A 112 -12.55 -2.66 -19.19
C ILE A 112 -11.08 -3.06 -19.01
N GLN A 113 -10.36 -3.31 -20.10
CA GLN A 113 -8.94 -3.68 -20.04
C GLN A 113 -8.09 -2.57 -19.42
N ARG A 114 -8.41 -1.31 -19.76
CA ARG A 114 -7.71 -0.14 -19.22
C ARG A 114 -7.93 0.03 -17.72
N ILE A 115 -9.16 -0.17 -17.24
CA ILE A 115 -9.50 -0.12 -15.80
C ILE A 115 -8.69 -1.19 -15.06
N GLN A 116 -8.72 -2.45 -15.52
CA GLN A 116 -7.98 -3.55 -14.88
C GLN A 116 -6.47 -3.31 -14.87
N ALA A 117 -5.90 -2.88 -16.00
CA ALA A 117 -4.49 -2.54 -16.08
C ALA A 117 -4.11 -1.39 -15.14
N THR A 118 -5.00 -0.39 -14.99
CA THR A 118 -4.78 0.76 -14.11
C THR A 118 -4.79 0.36 -12.64
N MET A 119 -5.60 -0.62 -12.25
CA MET A 119 -5.61 -1.19 -10.89
C MET A 119 -4.44 -2.16 -10.62
N GLY A 120 -3.63 -2.48 -11.63
CA GLY A 120 -2.53 -3.44 -11.48
C GLY A 120 -2.94 -4.91 -11.59
N LEU A 121 -4.18 -5.21 -11.98
CA LEU A 121 -4.70 -6.58 -12.12
C LEU A 121 -4.24 -7.28 -13.41
N GLY A 122 -3.57 -6.56 -14.31
CA GLY A 122 -3.07 -7.09 -15.58
C GLY A 122 -4.14 -7.26 -16.65
N ALA A 123 -3.94 -8.21 -17.57
CA ALA A 123 -4.90 -8.52 -18.61
C ALA A 123 -6.06 -9.37 -18.06
N VAL A 124 -7.22 -9.27 -18.72
CA VAL A 124 -8.37 -10.15 -18.42
C VAL A 124 -7.92 -11.62 -18.40
N PRO A 125 -8.21 -12.38 -17.33
CA PRO A 125 -7.84 -13.77 -17.23
C PRO A 125 -8.39 -14.60 -18.40
N LEU A 126 -7.64 -15.61 -18.85
CA LEU A 126 -8.05 -16.49 -19.96
C LEU A 126 -9.32 -17.29 -19.64
N ASP A 127 -9.57 -17.58 -18.37
CA ASP A 127 -10.75 -18.27 -17.87
C ASP A 127 -11.95 -17.32 -17.65
N GLY A 128 -11.75 -16.03 -17.91
CA GLY A 128 -12.78 -15.01 -17.82
C GLY A 128 -12.82 -14.26 -16.49
N LEU A 129 -13.76 -13.34 -16.40
CA LEU A 129 -14.02 -12.48 -15.25
C LEU A 129 -14.94 -13.16 -14.25
N SER A 130 -14.71 -12.98 -12.96
CA SER A 130 -15.61 -13.45 -11.90
C SER A 130 -16.87 -12.58 -11.81
N GLU A 131 -17.83 -12.99 -10.98
CA GLU A 131 -19.04 -12.18 -10.71
C GLU A 131 -18.66 -10.85 -10.03
N GLU A 132 -17.68 -10.89 -9.09
CA GLU A 132 -17.19 -9.69 -8.41
C GLU A 132 -16.48 -8.74 -9.38
N ASP A 133 -15.71 -9.27 -10.35
CA ASP A 133 -15.10 -8.44 -11.40
C ASP A 133 -16.18 -7.69 -12.19
N VAL A 134 -17.26 -8.39 -12.55
CA VAL A 134 -18.37 -7.79 -13.30
C VAL A 134 -19.14 -6.79 -12.46
N GLU A 135 -19.33 -7.06 -11.17
CA GLU A 135 -20.00 -6.15 -10.24
C GLU A 135 -19.17 -4.87 -10.04
N MET A 136 -17.85 -4.99 -9.88
CA MET A 136 -16.94 -3.84 -9.84
C MET A 136 -17.02 -3.01 -11.13
N LEU A 137 -17.12 -3.65 -12.30
CA LEU A 137 -17.29 -2.92 -13.58
C LEU A 137 -18.64 -2.18 -13.66
N LYS A 138 -19.73 -2.69 -13.06
CA LYS A 138 -20.99 -1.96 -12.94
C LYS A 138 -20.84 -0.72 -12.06
N TYR A 139 -20.11 -0.82 -10.93
CA TYR A 139 -19.82 0.34 -10.08
C TYR A 139 -18.99 1.37 -10.85
N ALA A 140 -17.98 0.94 -11.61
CA ALA A 140 -17.20 1.81 -12.46
C ALA A 140 -18.07 2.56 -13.48
N ALA A 141 -18.97 1.85 -14.17
CA ALA A 141 -19.93 2.47 -15.10
C ALA A 141 -20.82 3.49 -14.39
N ALA A 142 -21.39 3.16 -13.24
CA ALA A 142 -22.27 4.03 -12.48
C ALA A 142 -21.56 5.32 -12.03
N VAL A 143 -20.31 5.25 -11.63
CA VAL A 143 -19.51 6.42 -11.22
C VAL A 143 -19.22 7.34 -12.41
N ILE A 144 -18.91 6.76 -13.56
CA ILE A 144 -18.67 7.52 -14.80
C ILE A 144 -19.97 8.17 -15.28
N ASP A 145 -21.09 7.44 -15.27
CA ASP A 145 -22.41 7.93 -15.65
C ASP A 145 -22.92 9.03 -14.69
N ALA A 146 -22.52 9.00 -13.42
CA ALA A 146 -22.80 10.06 -12.46
C ALA A 146 -22.04 11.36 -12.72
N GLY A 147 -21.13 11.37 -13.72
CA GLY A 147 -20.45 12.58 -14.19
C GLY A 147 -18.99 12.73 -13.75
N LEU A 148 -18.40 11.75 -13.06
CA LEU A 148 -16.96 11.80 -12.78
C LEU A 148 -16.17 11.65 -14.08
N PRO A 149 -15.30 12.61 -14.45
CA PRO A 149 -14.50 12.52 -15.67
C PRO A 149 -13.65 11.26 -15.71
N LEU A 150 -13.62 10.56 -16.85
CA LEU A 150 -12.86 9.33 -17.00
C LEU A 150 -11.38 9.43 -16.57
N PRO A 151 -10.64 10.52 -16.88
CA PRO A 151 -9.27 10.67 -16.38
C PRO A 151 -9.18 10.69 -14.85
N ALA A 152 -10.12 11.36 -14.16
CA ALA A 152 -10.18 11.41 -12.70
C ALA A 152 -10.53 10.05 -12.10
N PHE A 153 -11.50 9.34 -12.71
CA PHE A 153 -11.83 7.97 -12.31
C PHE A 153 -10.62 7.03 -12.43
N LEU A 154 -9.90 7.05 -13.56
CA LEU A 154 -8.71 6.21 -13.75
C LEU A 154 -7.57 6.59 -12.78
N GLN A 155 -7.43 7.86 -12.46
CA GLN A 155 -6.49 8.32 -11.44
C GLN A 155 -6.83 7.71 -10.07
N LEU A 156 -8.09 7.76 -9.66
CA LEU A 156 -8.56 7.15 -8.41
C LEU A 156 -8.32 5.63 -8.39
N MET A 157 -8.62 4.93 -9.50
CA MET A 157 -8.39 3.48 -9.62
C MET A 157 -6.90 3.12 -9.50
N ARG A 158 -6.00 3.97 -9.99
CA ARG A 158 -4.56 3.77 -9.82
C ARG A 158 -4.14 3.88 -8.35
N VAL A 159 -4.64 4.90 -7.65
CA VAL A 159 -4.37 5.07 -6.21
C VAL A 159 -4.89 3.86 -5.42
N TYR A 160 -6.13 3.42 -5.67
CA TYR A 160 -6.66 2.22 -5.03
C TYR A 160 -5.81 0.99 -5.32
N GLY A 161 -5.49 0.74 -6.59
CA GLY A 161 -4.69 -0.43 -6.99
C GLY A 161 -3.33 -0.47 -6.30
N GLN A 162 -2.62 0.67 -6.24
CA GLN A 162 -1.32 0.76 -5.59
C GLN A 162 -1.40 0.58 -4.07
N ALA A 163 -2.34 1.27 -3.42
CA ALA A 163 -2.49 1.20 -1.96
C ALA A 163 -2.92 -0.22 -1.50
N VAL A 164 -3.93 -0.80 -2.16
CA VAL A 164 -4.41 -2.15 -1.82
C VAL A 164 -3.39 -3.23 -2.15
N ALA A 165 -2.59 -3.06 -3.22
CA ALA A 165 -1.50 -3.99 -3.53
C ALA A 165 -0.42 -4.00 -2.44
N GLN A 166 -0.08 -2.84 -1.85
CA GLN A 166 0.85 -2.76 -0.72
C GLN A 166 0.29 -3.43 0.54
N ILE A 167 -1.00 -3.22 0.83
CA ILE A 167 -1.67 -3.86 1.96
C ILE A 167 -1.64 -5.38 1.79
N ALA A 168 -2.07 -5.88 0.62
CA ALA A 168 -2.11 -7.31 0.35
C ALA A 168 -0.71 -7.98 0.39
N ASP A 169 0.34 -7.30 -0.13
CA ASP A 169 1.73 -7.80 -0.03
C ASP A 169 2.18 -7.86 1.44
N ALA A 170 1.86 -6.84 2.25
CA ALA A 170 2.19 -6.82 3.66
C ALA A 170 1.48 -7.93 4.44
N GLU A 171 0.18 -8.14 4.21
CA GLU A 171 -0.60 -9.21 4.82
C GLU A 171 0.01 -10.59 4.52
N VAL A 172 0.33 -10.86 3.26
CA VAL A 172 0.96 -12.13 2.86
C VAL A 172 2.33 -12.32 3.52
N ARG A 173 3.16 -11.27 3.57
CA ARG A 173 4.49 -11.33 4.19
C ARG A 173 4.43 -11.55 5.70
N LEU A 174 3.50 -10.89 6.39
CA LEU A 174 3.31 -11.06 7.82
C LEU A 174 2.86 -12.49 8.16
N ILE A 175 1.90 -13.04 7.42
CA ILE A 175 1.47 -14.44 7.58
C ILE A 175 2.64 -15.39 7.32
N HIS A 176 3.43 -15.13 6.27
CA HIS A 176 4.59 -15.97 5.96
C HIS A 176 5.63 -15.93 7.09
N LEU A 177 6.01 -14.76 7.56
CA LEU A 177 7.08 -14.57 8.54
C LEU A 177 6.67 -15.03 9.94
N TYR A 178 5.45 -14.68 10.40
CA TYR A 178 5.03 -14.89 11.78
C TYR A 178 4.25 -16.18 12.01
N VAL A 179 3.79 -16.84 10.95
CA VAL A 179 3.01 -18.07 11.04
C VAL A 179 3.71 -19.23 10.31
N HIS A 180 3.90 -19.09 9.01
CA HIS A 180 4.41 -20.17 8.17
C HIS A 180 5.87 -20.58 8.51
N GLU A 181 6.79 -19.61 8.58
CA GLU A 181 8.19 -19.92 8.92
C GLU A 181 8.38 -20.56 10.31
N PRO A 182 7.73 -20.09 11.39
CA PRO A 182 7.83 -20.76 12.69
C PRO A 182 7.33 -22.20 12.67
N LEU A 183 6.23 -22.51 11.99
CA LEU A 183 5.70 -23.86 11.84
C LEU A 183 6.67 -24.77 11.08
N MET A 184 7.28 -24.25 10.01
CA MET A 184 8.32 -25.01 9.28
C MET A 184 9.57 -25.28 10.13
N ARG A 185 9.98 -24.34 11.00
CA ARG A 185 11.14 -24.52 11.88
C ARG A 185 10.86 -25.47 13.04
N ALA A 186 9.61 -25.63 13.44
CA ALA A 186 9.20 -26.51 14.53
C ALA A 186 9.10 -28.00 14.14
N ASP A 187 9.49 -28.36 12.89
CA ASP A 187 9.45 -29.72 12.35
C ASP A 187 8.03 -30.36 12.40
N VAL A 188 7.01 -29.51 12.25
CA VAL A 188 5.60 -29.92 12.22
C VAL A 188 5.32 -30.64 10.89
N PRO A 189 4.54 -31.73 10.89
CA PRO A 189 4.16 -32.42 9.65
C PRO A 189 3.47 -31.49 8.66
N ASN A 190 3.80 -31.60 7.37
CA ASN A 190 3.31 -30.69 6.31
C ASN A 190 1.78 -30.60 6.21
N VAL A 191 1.06 -31.66 6.55
CA VAL A 191 -0.40 -31.68 6.58
C VAL A 191 -0.93 -30.79 7.71
N GLU A 192 -0.31 -30.87 8.89
CA GLU A 192 -0.66 -30.05 10.05
C GLU A 192 -0.34 -28.58 9.79
N ILE A 193 0.79 -28.26 9.12
CA ILE A 193 1.11 -26.87 8.70
C ILE A 193 0.01 -26.33 7.77
N ALA A 194 -0.42 -27.13 6.79
CA ALA A 194 -1.45 -26.72 5.85
C ALA A 194 -2.82 -26.49 6.55
N GLU A 195 -3.19 -27.37 7.48
CA GLU A 195 -4.42 -27.27 8.26
C GLU A 195 -4.39 -26.04 9.19
N GLU A 196 -3.28 -25.79 9.88
CA GLU A 196 -3.13 -24.65 10.77
C GLU A 196 -3.13 -23.31 10.00
N MET A 197 -2.45 -23.26 8.85
CA MET A 197 -2.47 -22.11 7.94
C MET A 197 -3.88 -21.84 7.41
N GLU A 198 -4.60 -22.88 6.99
CA GLU A 198 -5.98 -22.76 6.52
C GLU A 198 -6.91 -22.29 7.64
N GLY A 199 -6.78 -22.88 8.85
CA GLY A 199 -7.55 -22.51 10.03
C GLY A 199 -7.35 -21.04 10.39
N LEU A 200 -6.11 -20.60 10.54
CA LEU A 200 -5.76 -19.22 10.88
C LEU A 200 -6.23 -18.22 9.80
N THR A 201 -6.04 -18.56 8.53
CA THR A 201 -6.49 -17.69 7.44
C THR A 201 -8.01 -17.54 7.43
N ARG A 202 -8.75 -18.63 7.67
CA ARG A 202 -10.22 -18.60 7.77
C ARG A 202 -10.68 -17.76 8.95
N GLU A 203 -9.91 -17.72 10.04
CA GLU A 203 -10.22 -16.93 11.23
C GLU A 203 -9.88 -15.44 11.05
N ILE A 204 -8.72 -15.12 10.45
CA ILE A 204 -8.20 -13.73 10.37
C ILE A 204 -8.72 -12.99 9.13
N LEU A 205 -8.77 -13.64 7.97
CA LEU A 205 -9.12 -13.00 6.71
C LEU A 205 -10.46 -12.23 6.73
N PRO A 206 -11.53 -12.69 7.42
CA PRO A 206 -12.77 -11.94 7.51
C PRO A 206 -12.65 -10.58 8.19
N PHE A 207 -11.60 -10.33 8.97
CA PHE A 207 -11.38 -9.04 9.63
C PHE A 207 -10.74 -7.98 8.74
N ALA A 208 -10.04 -8.38 7.67
CA ALA A 208 -9.34 -7.44 6.78
C ALA A 208 -10.30 -6.40 6.17
N THR A 209 -11.42 -6.83 5.60
CA THR A 209 -12.41 -5.92 5.00
C THR A 209 -13.05 -4.95 6.01
N PRO A 210 -13.54 -5.38 7.19
CA PRO A 210 -14.02 -4.47 8.23
C PRO A 210 -12.97 -3.46 8.69
N PHE A 211 -11.71 -3.84 8.86
CA PHE A 211 -10.63 -2.92 9.21
C PHE A 211 -10.39 -1.88 8.12
N MET A 212 -10.27 -2.30 6.86
CA MET A 212 -10.10 -1.39 5.73
C MET A 212 -11.27 -0.41 5.63
N ASN A 213 -12.50 -0.88 5.73
CA ASN A 213 -13.69 -0.04 5.67
C ASN A 213 -13.73 0.98 6.81
N TYR A 214 -13.40 0.56 8.03
CA TYR A 214 -13.32 1.45 9.19
C TYR A 214 -12.28 2.56 8.97
N LEU A 215 -11.04 2.18 8.63
CA LEU A 215 -9.94 3.12 8.39
C LEU A 215 -10.27 4.08 7.25
N HIS A 216 -10.75 3.55 6.12
CA HIS A 216 -11.14 4.37 4.98
C HIS A 216 -12.21 5.41 5.35
N SER A 217 -13.28 5.00 6.04
CA SER A 217 -14.36 5.90 6.44
C SER A 217 -13.87 6.99 7.40
N ARG A 218 -13.00 6.64 8.36
CA ARG A 218 -12.43 7.60 9.32
C ARG A 218 -11.51 8.61 8.65
N LEU A 219 -10.62 8.13 7.77
CA LEU A 219 -9.68 8.98 7.03
C LEU A 219 -10.42 9.88 6.02
N LEU A 220 -11.42 9.32 5.32
CA LEU A 220 -12.22 10.10 4.38
C LEU A 220 -12.96 11.25 5.08
N ALA A 221 -13.61 10.98 6.22
CA ALA A 221 -14.29 12.02 7.00
C ALA A 221 -13.31 13.13 7.42
N ARG A 222 -12.12 12.77 7.91
CA ARG A 222 -11.07 13.72 8.29
C ARG A 222 -10.62 14.57 7.09
N PHE A 223 -10.37 13.94 5.94
CA PHE A 223 -9.88 14.68 4.77
C PHE A 223 -10.94 15.57 4.14
N VAL A 224 -12.22 15.18 4.19
CA VAL A 224 -13.33 16.06 3.78
C VAL A 224 -13.41 17.30 4.67
N GLU A 225 -13.27 17.14 5.99
CA GLU A 225 -13.24 18.27 6.93
C GLU A 225 -12.06 19.22 6.64
N GLN A 226 -10.85 18.67 6.44
CA GLN A 226 -9.66 19.44 6.09
C GLN A 226 -9.82 20.19 4.77
N ASP A 227 -10.38 19.55 3.75
CA ASP A 227 -10.63 20.15 2.44
C ASP A 227 -11.63 21.32 2.54
N MET A 228 -12.70 21.15 3.33
CA MET A 228 -13.67 22.23 3.58
C MET A 228 -13.03 23.43 4.27
N ILE A 229 -12.19 23.20 5.29
CA ILE A 229 -11.48 24.29 5.99
C ILE A 229 -10.52 24.97 5.02
N GLY A 230 -9.72 24.21 4.27
CA GLY A 230 -8.78 24.76 3.29
C GLY A 230 -9.45 25.61 2.19
N HIS A 231 -10.64 25.23 1.72
CA HIS A 231 -11.41 26.03 0.78
C HIS A 231 -11.88 27.37 1.37
N MET A 232 -12.35 27.36 2.61
CA MET A 232 -12.77 28.59 3.29
C MET A 232 -11.59 29.57 3.49
N GLU A 233 -10.41 29.03 3.85
CA GLU A 233 -9.21 29.84 4.04
C GLU A 233 -8.66 30.37 2.71
N ALA A 234 -8.74 29.59 1.64
CA ALA A 234 -8.34 30.02 0.29
C ALA A 234 -9.23 31.14 -0.27
N ASP A 235 -10.54 31.11 0.02
CA ASP A 235 -11.48 32.17 -0.38
C ASP A 235 -11.21 33.53 0.32
N LEU A 236 -10.54 33.49 1.47
CA LEU A 236 -10.07 34.68 2.18
C LEU A 236 -8.74 35.21 1.62
N GLY A 237 -8.03 34.45 0.82
CA GLY A 237 -6.76 34.77 0.15
C GLY A 237 -7.00 35.25 -1.31
N ALA A 238 -6.31 36.28 -1.76
CA ALA A 238 -6.61 37.01 -2.96
C ALA A 238 -6.28 36.34 -4.32
N ASP A 239 -5.64 35.18 -4.36
CA ASP A 239 -5.17 34.59 -5.61
C ASP A 239 -5.75 33.19 -5.85
N ALA A 240 -6.55 33.05 -6.91
CA ALA A 240 -7.05 31.76 -7.39
C ALA A 240 -5.88 30.89 -7.92
N LEU A 241 -5.75 29.66 -7.40
CA LEU A 241 -4.76 28.70 -7.87
C LEU A 241 -5.21 28.05 -9.19
N GLU A 242 -4.25 27.60 -10.00
CA GLU A 242 -4.52 26.74 -11.15
C GLU A 242 -5.10 25.39 -10.70
N GLU A 243 -5.90 24.77 -11.56
CA GLU A 243 -6.54 23.48 -11.28
C GLU A 243 -5.52 22.41 -10.86
N GLY A 244 -5.77 21.75 -9.73
CA GLY A 244 -4.89 20.71 -9.17
C GLY A 244 -3.66 21.22 -8.41
N ARG A 245 -3.49 22.55 -8.26
CA ARG A 245 -2.47 23.14 -7.40
C ARG A 245 -3.03 23.50 -6.03
N VAL A 246 -2.20 23.30 -5.02
CA VAL A 246 -2.51 23.63 -3.63
C VAL A 246 -1.31 24.31 -2.98
N ARG A 247 -1.57 25.25 -2.06
CA ARG A 247 -0.53 25.87 -1.23
C ARG A 247 -0.38 25.05 0.04
N VAL A 248 0.82 24.56 0.28
CA VAL A 248 1.09 23.64 1.39
C VAL A 248 2.49 23.87 1.96
N ALA A 249 2.63 23.58 3.24
CA ALA A 249 3.91 23.35 3.87
C ALA A 249 4.32 21.90 3.66
N ILE A 250 5.54 21.69 3.20
CA ILE A 250 6.10 20.38 2.86
C ILE A 250 7.34 20.17 3.74
N ALA A 251 7.29 19.15 4.58
CA ALA A 251 8.41 18.74 5.41
C ALA A 251 8.97 17.39 4.94
N PHE A 252 10.28 17.28 4.84
CA PHE A 252 10.99 16.02 4.83
C PHE A 252 11.72 15.86 6.16
N ALA A 253 11.55 14.73 6.79
CA ALA A 253 12.27 14.34 7.99
C ALA A 253 12.99 13.02 7.72
N ASP A 254 14.28 12.96 8.07
CA ASP A 254 15.19 11.88 7.70
C ASP A 254 16.13 11.56 8.87
N ILE A 255 16.36 10.29 9.18
CA ILE A 255 17.24 9.87 10.28
C ILE A 255 18.68 10.17 9.93
N ALA A 256 19.30 11.09 10.67
CA ALA A 256 20.68 11.49 10.39
C ALA A 256 21.66 10.32 10.59
N GLY A 257 22.37 9.95 9.52
CA GLY A 257 23.38 8.90 9.56
C GLY A 257 22.84 7.47 9.56
N TYR A 258 21.62 7.22 9.09
CA TYR A 258 21.00 5.88 9.02
C TYR A 258 21.90 4.84 8.35
N ALA A 259 22.50 5.14 7.19
CA ALA A 259 23.40 4.20 6.51
C ALA A 259 24.60 3.80 7.39
N ARG A 260 25.12 4.70 8.23
CA ARG A 260 26.18 4.39 9.19
C ARG A 260 25.64 3.52 10.33
N LEU A 261 24.44 3.82 10.84
CA LEU A 261 23.76 3.04 11.87
C LEU A 261 23.60 1.58 11.44
N THR A 262 23.13 1.34 10.20
CA THR A 262 22.99 0.00 9.62
C THR A 262 24.31 -0.77 9.59
N VAL A 263 25.40 -0.11 9.23
CA VAL A 263 26.74 -0.74 9.20
C VAL A 263 27.27 -1.02 10.63
N GLU A 264 27.04 -0.12 11.58
CA GLU A 264 27.58 -0.21 12.93
C GLU A 264 26.78 -1.14 13.85
N ARG A 265 25.44 -1.15 13.73
CA ARG A 265 24.52 -1.87 14.63
C ARG A 265 23.78 -3.03 13.98
N GLY A 266 23.86 -3.16 12.65
CA GLY A 266 23.14 -4.19 11.88
C GLY A 266 21.73 -3.78 11.45
N ASP A 267 21.15 -4.58 10.55
CA ASP A 267 19.86 -4.29 9.89
C ASP A 267 18.67 -4.30 10.87
N GLU A 268 18.66 -5.21 11.87
CA GLU A 268 17.56 -5.33 12.83
C GLU A 268 17.43 -4.09 13.72
N GLU A 269 18.55 -3.60 14.27
CA GLU A 269 18.56 -2.39 15.12
C GLU A 269 18.25 -1.14 14.31
N ALA A 270 18.76 -1.06 13.07
CA ALA A 270 18.46 0.02 12.16
C ALA A 270 16.95 0.04 11.82
N LEU A 271 16.33 -1.12 11.55
CA LEU A 271 14.89 -1.22 11.31
C LEU A 271 14.08 -0.79 12.54
N SER A 272 14.44 -1.28 13.73
CA SER A 272 13.76 -0.88 14.98
C SER A 272 13.84 0.63 15.20
N THR A 273 14.94 1.28 14.82
CA THR A 273 15.09 2.75 14.89
C THR A 273 14.13 3.44 13.92
N VAL A 274 13.98 2.93 12.68
CA VAL A 274 12.99 3.46 11.73
C VAL A 274 11.56 3.29 12.26
N GLU A 275 11.23 2.14 12.83
CA GLU A 275 9.90 1.89 13.39
C GLU A 275 9.56 2.88 14.50
N ARG A 276 10.47 3.09 15.46
CA ARG A 276 10.30 4.11 16.53
C ARG A 276 10.16 5.53 15.96
N PHE A 277 10.96 5.87 14.95
CA PHE A 277 10.88 7.17 14.30
C PHE A 277 9.53 7.39 13.59
N VAL A 278 9.06 6.42 12.80
CA VAL A 278 7.76 6.51 12.12
C VAL A 278 6.60 6.56 13.13
N GLU A 279 6.70 5.82 14.22
CA GLU A 279 5.73 5.89 15.32
C GLU A 279 5.70 7.27 15.97
N ALA A 280 6.87 7.85 16.28
CA ALA A 280 6.97 9.20 16.83
C ALA A 280 6.40 10.26 15.88
N VAL A 281 6.68 10.15 14.56
CA VAL A 281 6.05 10.99 13.53
C VAL A 281 4.53 10.91 13.60
N GLY A 282 3.97 9.69 13.65
CA GLY A 282 2.52 9.50 13.68
C GLY A 282 1.85 10.01 14.96
N GLN A 283 2.52 9.90 16.10
CA GLN A 283 1.98 10.31 17.41
C GLN A 283 1.95 11.84 17.61
N THR A 284 2.89 12.55 16.98
CA THR A 284 3.03 14.01 17.16
C THR A 284 2.42 14.82 16.01
N LEU A 285 1.94 14.16 14.96
CA LEU A 285 1.49 14.83 13.73
C LEU A 285 0.31 15.78 13.99
N PRO A 286 0.37 17.07 13.53
CA PRO A 286 -0.75 18.00 13.62
C PRO A 286 -2.01 17.48 12.92
N VAL A 287 -3.16 17.95 13.37
CA VAL A 287 -4.46 17.51 12.82
C VAL A 287 -4.60 17.83 11.33
N ASP A 288 -4.06 18.95 10.87
CA ASP A 288 -4.08 19.39 9.47
C ASP A 288 -2.97 18.81 8.60
N ALA A 289 -1.99 18.09 9.22
CA ALA A 289 -0.89 17.47 8.51
C ALA A 289 -1.13 15.98 8.26
N ARG A 290 -0.44 15.44 7.26
CA ARG A 290 -0.47 14.02 6.90
C ARG A 290 0.87 13.53 6.38
N VAL A 291 1.19 12.30 6.68
CA VAL A 291 2.30 11.57 6.03
C VAL A 291 1.84 11.21 4.62
N ILE A 292 2.59 11.64 3.63
CA ILE A 292 2.33 11.34 2.22
C ILE A 292 2.99 10.03 1.82
N LYS A 293 4.25 9.86 2.24
CA LYS A 293 5.04 8.65 1.96
C LYS A 293 6.18 8.50 2.95
N SER A 294 6.59 7.26 3.14
CA SER A 294 7.81 6.89 3.87
C SER A 294 8.71 6.11 2.93
N LEU A 295 9.99 6.44 2.89
CA LEU A 295 11.01 5.82 2.04
C LEU A 295 12.19 5.41 2.92
N GLY A 296 12.07 4.24 3.57
CA GLY A 296 13.06 3.79 4.54
C GLY A 296 13.09 4.73 5.76
N ASP A 297 14.21 5.44 5.93
CA ASP A 297 14.49 6.37 7.02
C ASP A 297 13.98 7.81 6.80
N GLU A 298 13.37 8.08 5.63
CA GLU A 298 12.81 9.39 5.28
C GLU A 298 11.27 9.36 5.23
N VAL A 299 10.63 10.38 5.79
CA VAL A 299 9.18 10.62 5.66
C VAL A 299 8.92 11.97 5.03
N MET A 300 7.92 12.03 4.14
CA MET A 300 7.37 13.26 3.60
C MET A 300 6.04 13.56 4.28
N VAL A 301 5.96 14.72 4.90
CA VAL A 301 4.75 15.24 5.58
C VAL A 301 4.30 16.51 4.88
N VAL A 302 2.99 16.68 4.73
CA VAL A 302 2.38 17.88 4.18
C VAL A 302 1.27 18.36 5.10
N GLY A 303 1.20 19.68 5.33
CA GLY A 303 0.16 20.35 6.07
C GLY A 303 -0.23 21.68 5.44
N SER A 304 -1.39 22.22 5.78
CA SER A 304 -1.83 23.55 5.33
C SER A 304 -1.16 24.68 6.11
N ASP A 305 -0.86 24.46 7.39
CA ASP A 305 -0.26 25.42 8.31
C ASP A 305 1.25 25.22 8.47
N ALA A 306 2.03 26.19 7.99
CA ALA A 306 3.49 26.18 8.07
C ALA A 306 4.01 26.33 9.51
N ALA A 307 3.31 27.07 10.36
CA ALA A 307 3.68 27.25 11.75
C ALA A 307 3.46 25.96 12.55
N ALA A 308 2.28 25.34 12.41
CA ALA A 308 1.96 24.08 13.04
C ALA A 308 2.94 22.96 12.60
N LEU A 309 3.29 22.89 11.30
CA LEU A 309 4.25 21.92 10.79
C LEU A 309 5.68 22.17 11.31
N THR A 310 6.07 23.43 11.50
CA THR A 310 7.38 23.78 12.08
C THR A 310 7.43 23.46 13.57
N ALA A 311 6.37 23.77 14.32
CA ALA A 311 6.26 23.41 15.74
C ALA A 311 6.31 21.88 15.92
N TRP A 312 5.59 21.12 15.09
CA TRP A 312 5.65 19.66 15.07
C TRP A 312 7.08 19.14 14.84
N ALA A 313 7.82 19.73 13.91
CA ALA A 313 9.19 19.30 13.63
C ALA A 313 10.11 19.45 14.87
N LEU A 314 9.93 20.52 15.64
CA LEU A 314 10.68 20.75 16.88
C LEU A 314 10.24 19.79 17.99
N GLU A 315 8.93 19.53 18.12
CA GLU A 315 8.38 18.57 19.06
C GLU A 315 8.88 17.15 18.75
N LEU A 316 8.84 16.73 17.50
CA LEU A 316 9.37 15.44 17.06
C LEU A 316 10.83 15.24 17.50
N GLN A 317 11.68 16.24 17.30
CA GLN A 317 13.09 16.15 17.71
C GLN A 317 13.24 16.01 19.23
N SER A 318 12.41 16.73 20.01
CA SER A 318 12.46 16.66 21.46
C SER A 318 11.94 15.34 22.02
N GLY A 319 11.09 14.63 21.27
CA GLY A 319 10.50 13.34 21.64
C GLY A 319 11.36 12.12 21.26
N ILE A 320 12.44 12.29 20.50
CA ILE A 320 13.35 11.18 20.14
C ILE A 320 14.15 10.72 21.35
N ALA A 321 14.26 9.41 21.54
CA ALA A 321 15.01 8.84 22.65
C ALA A 321 16.51 9.26 22.61
N PRO A 322 17.17 9.47 23.77
CA PRO A 322 18.55 9.97 23.83
C PRO A 322 19.59 9.11 23.08
N ASP A 323 19.33 7.81 22.95
CA ASP A 323 20.22 6.85 22.30
C ASP A 323 19.95 6.69 20.79
N ASP A 324 18.86 7.27 20.30
CA ASP A 324 18.50 7.25 18.89
C ASP A 324 19.08 8.47 18.15
N PRO A 325 19.45 8.32 16.86
CA PRO A 325 19.91 9.44 16.08
C PRO A 325 18.79 10.46 15.87
N LEU A 326 19.10 11.73 16.14
CA LEU A 326 18.15 12.81 15.92
C LEU A 326 17.85 12.98 14.43
N PRO A 327 16.58 13.13 14.05
CA PRO A 327 16.23 13.40 12.67
C PRO A 327 16.73 14.78 12.25
N ARG A 328 17.01 14.92 10.96
CA ARG A 328 17.17 16.20 10.27
C ARG A 328 15.87 16.51 9.54
N ILE A 329 15.42 17.75 9.62
CA ILE A 329 14.14 18.15 9.06
C ILE A 329 14.32 19.38 8.18
N GLY A 330 13.69 19.33 6.99
CA GLY A 330 13.67 20.47 6.07
C GLY A 330 12.24 20.82 5.68
N ILE A 331 11.85 22.10 5.83
CA ILE A 331 10.49 22.57 5.55
C ILE A 331 10.52 23.67 4.50
N HIS A 332 9.59 23.58 3.56
CA HIS A 332 9.33 24.60 2.56
C HIS A 332 7.83 24.84 2.42
N TYR A 333 7.42 26.06 2.14
CA TYR A 333 6.03 26.42 1.87
C TYR A 333 5.90 26.95 0.45
N GLY A 334 4.92 26.46 -0.31
CA GLY A 334 4.70 26.89 -1.68
C GLY A 334 3.59 26.14 -2.40
N GLU A 335 3.47 26.37 -3.70
CA GLU A 335 2.45 25.78 -4.55
C GLU A 335 2.92 24.44 -5.14
N ALA A 336 2.28 23.34 -4.76
CA ALA A 336 2.53 22.01 -5.28
C ALA A 336 1.37 21.51 -6.13
N LEU A 337 1.67 20.69 -7.15
CA LEU A 337 0.68 19.96 -7.92
C LEU A 337 0.30 18.70 -7.14
N TYR A 338 -0.98 18.57 -6.78
CA TYR A 338 -1.51 17.34 -6.19
C TYR A 338 -2.04 16.41 -7.29
N ARG A 339 -1.51 15.20 -7.37
CA ARG A 339 -1.94 14.20 -8.34
C ARG A 339 -1.65 12.77 -7.86
N ASP A 340 -2.55 11.83 -8.13
CA ASP A 340 -2.39 10.40 -7.81
C ASP A 340 -2.09 10.15 -6.32
N GLY A 341 -2.63 10.97 -5.41
CA GLY A 341 -2.39 10.85 -3.96
C GLY A 341 -1.05 11.41 -3.48
N ASP A 342 -0.25 12.03 -4.36
CA ASP A 342 1.08 12.57 -4.07
C ASP A 342 1.21 14.03 -4.51
N TYR A 343 2.26 14.69 -4.07
CA TYR A 343 2.61 16.06 -4.41
C TYR A 343 3.82 16.10 -5.33
N TYR A 344 3.74 16.98 -6.33
CA TYR A 344 4.77 17.12 -7.35
C TYR A 344 5.11 18.58 -7.58
N GLY A 345 6.31 18.82 -8.06
CA GLY A 345 6.73 20.13 -8.52
C GLY A 345 8.05 20.61 -7.91
N ARG A 346 8.35 21.87 -8.25
CA ARG A 346 9.58 22.54 -7.83
C ARG A 346 9.68 22.64 -6.30
N GLU A 347 8.55 22.95 -5.64
CA GLU A 347 8.49 23.23 -4.21
C GLU A 347 8.73 21.94 -3.38
N VAL A 348 8.22 20.79 -3.85
CA VAL A 348 8.54 19.48 -3.26
C VAL A 348 10.04 19.18 -3.36
N ASN A 349 10.62 19.42 -4.55
CA ASN A 349 12.05 19.24 -4.75
C ASN A 349 12.88 20.20 -3.87
N GLN A 350 12.36 21.41 -3.62
CA GLN A 350 13.03 22.39 -2.76
C GLN A 350 13.05 21.89 -1.31
N ALA A 351 11.94 21.45 -0.75
CA ALA A 351 11.86 20.86 0.58
C ALA A 351 12.84 19.67 0.73
N ALA A 352 12.89 18.77 -0.27
CA ALA A 352 13.85 17.66 -0.29
C ALA A 352 15.33 18.12 -0.33
N ARG A 353 15.62 19.30 -0.89
CA ARG A 353 16.98 19.86 -0.86
C ARG A 353 17.28 20.57 0.45
N VAL A 354 16.26 21.11 1.12
CA VAL A 354 16.43 21.74 2.44
C VAL A 354 16.83 20.68 3.47
N VAL A 355 16.12 19.54 3.56
CA VAL A 355 16.45 18.45 4.49
C VAL A 355 17.88 17.91 4.26
N ALA A 356 18.31 17.82 3.01
CA ALA A 356 19.67 17.37 2.68
C ALA A 356 20.77 18.33 3.17
N ARG A 357 20.44 19.54 3.63
CA ARG A 357 21.36 20.51 4.20
C ARG A 357 21.34 20.55 5.72
N ALA A 358 20.28 20.01 6.32
CA ALA A 358 20.16 19.94 7.76
C ALA A 358 21.11 18.90 8.35
N GLY A 359 21.70 19.22 9.50
CA GLY A 359 22.34 18.27 10.38
C GLY A 359 21.34 17.53 11.27
N GLY A 360 21.77 16.44 11.91
CA GLY A 360 20.95 15.75 12.91
C GLY A 360 20.58 16.71 14.05
N GLY A 361 19.28 16.79 14.37
CA GLY A 361 18.75 17.72 15.37
C GLY A 361 18.50 19.13 14.85
N GLU A 362 18.65 19.40 13.55
CA GLU A 362 18.33 20.69 12.97
C GLU A 362 16.97 20.66 12.23
N VAL A 363 16.18 21.71 12.40
CA VAL A 363 15.00 22.03 11.60
C VAL A 363 15.31 23.23 10.71
N LEU A 364 15.56 22.97 9.43
CA LEU A 364 15.81 24.01 8.45
C LEU A 364 14.53 24.40 7.73
N VAL A 365 14.33 25.70 7.61
CA VAL A 365 13.16 26.26 6.92
C VAL A 365 13.59 27.29 5.88
N THR A 366 12.74 27.51 4.88
CA THR A 366 12.92 28.54 3.86
C THR A 366 12.21 29.84 4.23
N ARG A 367 12.55 30.96 3.57
CA ARG A 367 11.91 32.25 3.81
C ARG A 367 10.36 32.21 3.74
N PRO A 368 9.69 31.56 2.77
CA PRO A 368 8.22 31.47 2.77
C PRO A 368 7.64 30.86 4.06
N VAL A 369 8.33 29.88 4.68
CA VAL A 369 7.90 29.32 5.98
C VAL A 369 8.02 30.36 7.07
N VAL A 370 9.11 31.11 7.13
CA VAL A 370 9.31 32.19 8.12
C VAL A 370 8.22 33.26 7.99
N GLU A 371 7.86 33.64 6.77
CA GLU A 371 6.81 34.64 6.50
C GLU A 371 5.42 34.15 6.94
N MET A 372 5.11 32.87 6.75
CA MET A 372 3.83 32.28 7.14
C MET A 372 3.74 31.96 8.64
N ALA A 373 4.85 31.62 9.29
CA ALA A 373 4.91 31.21 10.70
C ALA A 373 5.34 32.33 11.66
N ALA A 374 5.42 33.57 11.20
CA ALA A 374 5.87 34.69 12.03
C ALA A 374 4.86 35.01 13.15
N GLY A 375 5.28 34.87 14.39
CA GLY A 375 4.48 35.23 15.58
C GLY A 375 3.99 34.07 16.44
N ASP A 376 4.13 32.81 16.00
CA ASP A 376 3.54 31.62 16.63
C ASP A 376 4.47 30.91 17.66
N GLY A 377 5.23 31.67 18.42
CA GLY A 377 6.11 31.11 19.44
C GLY A 377 7.37 30.43 18.87
N LEU A 378 7.65 30.70 17.59
CA LEU A 378 8.83 30.22 16.88
C LEU A 378 9.85 31.32 16.71
N GLU A 379 11.13 30.96 16.71
CA GLU A 379 12.26 31.83 16.38
C GLU A 379 13.01 31.24 15.18
N PHE A 380 13.53 32.13 14.34
CA PHE A 380 14.18 31.78 13.09
C PHE A 380 15.54 32.46 12.96
N ASP A 381 16.59 31.70 13.13
CA ASP A 381 17.96 32.18 12.98
C ASP A 381 18.43 32.05 11.53
N ARG A 382 18.77 33.17 10.91
CA ARG A 382 19.18 33.22 9.51
C ARG A 382 20.55 32.57 9.31
N ILE A 383 20.60 31.51 8.49
CA ILE A 383 21.87 30.90 8.04
C ILE A 383 22.47 31.69 6.88
N GLY A 384 21.63 32.11 5.92
CA GLY A 384 22.01 32.82 4.71
C GLY A 384 21.53 32.13 3.43
N GLU A 385 22.11 32.57 2.31
CA GLU A 385 21.77 32.06 0.99
C GLU A 385 22.61 30.83 0.63
N VAL A 386 21.90 29.73 0.28
CA VAL A 386 22.54 28.46 -0.08
C VAL A 386 22.15 28.06 -1.51
N ARG A 387 23.14 27.77 -2.34
CA ARG A 387 22.89 27.20 -3.68
C ARG A 387 22.52 25.74 -3.58
N MET A 388 21.36 25.39 -4.12
CA MET A 388 20.87 24.01 -4.14
C MET A 388 21.01 23.41 -5.53
N LYS A 389 21.32 22.12 -5.59
CA LYS A 389 21.46 21.40 -6.86
C LYS A 389 20.11 21.39 -7.60
N GLY A 390 20.10 21.89 -8.83
CA GLY A 390 18.90 21.95 -9.68
C GLY A 390 18.09 23.26 -9.57
N PHE A 391 18.58 24.23 -8.76
CA PHE A 391 17.97 25.55 -8.65
C PHE A 391 18.95 26.62 -9.17
N SER A 392 18.46 27.54 -9.98
CA SER A 392 19.24 28.65 -10.55
C SER A 392 19.55 29.74 -9.53
N GLU A 393 18.61 29.99 -8.63
CA GLU A 393 18.71 30.99 -7.58
C GLU A 393 19.10 30.38 -6.24
N PRO A 394 19.88 31.06 -5.42
CA PRO A 394 20.15 30.62 -4.07
C PRO A 394 18.87 30.66 -3.23
N THR A 395 18.73 29.71 -2.31
CA THR A 395 17.62 29.65 -1.36
C THR A 395 18.08 30.17 0.00
N GLU A 396 17.35 31.09 0.56
CA GLU A 396 17.62 31.59 1.91
C GLU A 396 17.08 30.62 2.94
N LEU A 397 17.95 30.21 3.87
CA LEU A 397 17.68 29.22 4.90
C LEU A 397 17.76 29.81 6.29
N PHE A 398 16.94 29.24 7.18
CA PHE A 398 16.87 29.57 8.59
C PHE A 398 16.84 28.28 9.42
N ILE A 399 17.42 28.35 10.62
CA ILE A 399 17.19 27.33 11.66
C ILE A 399 15.96 27.76 12.46
N ALA A 400 14.98 26.87 12.58
CA ALA A 400 13.83 27.07 13.44
C ALA A 400 14.14 26.57 14.86
N THR A 401 13.72 27.34 15.87
CA THR A 401 13.81 26.97 17.30
C THR A 401 12.52 27.38 18.00
N ALA A 402 12.20 26.71 19.12
CA ALA A 402 11.12 27.15 19.97
C ALA A 402 11.57 28.38 20.73
N ARG A 403 10.70 29.43 20.82
CA ARG A 403 10.98 30.59 21.64
C ARG A 403 11.11 30.18 23.10
N ALA A 404 12.21 30.55 23.73
CA ALA A 404 12.37 30.36 25.17
C ALA A 404 11.29 31.13 25.92
N GLY A 405 10.46 30.44 26.70
CA GLY A 405 9.36 30.99 27.49
C GLY A 405 9.87 31.82 28.67
#